data_e336f5cf2cc71908dbf13e9c11c81f72
#
_entry.id   e336f5cf2cc71908dbf13e9c11c81f72
#
_cell.length_a   1.000
_cell.length_b   1.000
_cell.length_c   1.000
_cell.angle_alpha   90.00
_cell.angle_beta   90.00
_cell.angle_gamma   90.00
#
_symmetry.space_group_name_H-M   'P 1'
#
loop_
_entity.id
_entity.type
_entity.pdbx_description
1 polymer ?
#
loop_
_entity_poly.entity_id
_entity_poly.type
_entity_poly.pdbx_seq_one_letter_code
_entity_poly.pdbx_strand_id
1 'polypeptide(L)'
;MWFKHGLKAQKLLAQGNTLGIRALSSPPAPCKGKSLEYMLLYNQFFFVLLQLYGSLDTQRYVVLPYERNSGNMTLIKENDLSEKYPMTYSYLKKCETILRRREKGRFDIDNEWFQLSRKQGLAYATSPKLIAPDISMGGNFSFDEQGVFYQTATLYGYVKKDDVLVSYKVLMAVLNSRLCWWFMQNTGTVMSGGFYRYKPAYIKPFPIPSDMVLSKSSLEIENLVKAIEQKNENDTSALENQIDFLVYHLYGLTYDEVLIVDPETPISREEYEAYKEE
;
A
#
# COMPACT_ATOMS: atom_id res chain seq x y z
N MET A 1 -8.81 10.79 -30.10
CA MET A 1 -8.99 9.88 -31.23
C MET A 1 -8.08 8.66 -31.09
N TRP A 2 -8.05 8.03 -29.87
CA TRP A 2 -7.09 6.98 -29.48
C TRP A 2 -7.76 5.68 -28.99
N PHE A 3 -9.06 5.50 -29.27
CA PHE A 3 -9.88 4.43 -28.68
C PHE A 3 -10.24 3.28 -29.62
N LYS A 4 -9.47 3.00 -30.67
CA LYS A 4 -9.89 2.00 -31.66
C LYS A 4 -9.05 0.73 -31.81
N HIS A 5 -7.93 0.60 -31.14
CA HIS A 5 -7.09 -0.61 -31.27
C HIS A 5 -6.70 -1.14 -29.89
N GLY A 6 -7.27 -2.24 -29.49
CA GLY A 6 -6.99 -2.93 -28.23
C GLY A 6 -8.25 -3.33 -27.48
N LEU A 7 -9.03 -4.25 -28.06
CA LEU A 7 -10.33 -4.65 -27.49
C LEU A 7 -10.26 -5.23 -26.07
N LYS A 8 -9.17 -5.89 -25.70
CA LYS A 8 -9.00 -6.45 -24.35
C LYS A 8 -8.54 -5.41 -23.35
N ALA A 9 -7.57 -4.56 -23.69
CA ALA A 9 -7.16 -3.45 -22.84
C ALA A 9 -8.31 -2.46 -22.59
N GLN A 10 -9.19 -2.26 -23.59
CA GLN A 10 -10.45 -1.52 -23.41
C GLN A 10 -11.46 -2.26 -22.52
N LYS A 11 -11.50 -3.60 -22.56
CA LYS A 11 -12.30 -4.40 -21.62
C LYS A 11 -11.80 -4.28 -20.19
N LEU A 12 -10.49 -4.21 -19.96
CA LEU A 12 -9.92 -3.93 -18.64
C LEU A 12 -10.40 -2.59 -18.06
N LEU A 13 -10.52 -1.56 -18.89
CA LEU A 13 -11.08 -0.27 -18.48
C LEU A 13 -12.61 -0.32 -18.26
N ALA A 14 -13.32 -1.23 -18.92
CA ALA A 14 -14.78 -1.35 -18.88
C ALA A 14 -15.30 -2.38 -17.88
N GLN A 15 -14.52 -3.36 -17.49
CA GLN A 15 -14.90 -4.37 -16.49
C GLN A 15 -14.71 -3.82 -15.09
N GLY A 16 -15.74 -3.17 -14.56
CA GLY A 16 -15.75 -2.56 -13.23
C GLY A 16 -15.67 -3.51 -12.04
N ASN A 17 -14.83 -4.52 -12.11
CA ASN A 17 -14.49 -5.34 -10.95
C ASN A 17 -13.60 -4.53 -10.03
N THR A 18 -14.15 -4.06 -8.93
CA THR A 18 -13.40 -3.29 -7.94
C THR A 18 -12.36 -4.17 -7.28
N LEU A 19 -11.12 -3.69 -7.22
CA LEU A 19 -10.08 -4.25 -6.37
C LEU A 19 -10.67 -4.57 -4.99
N GLY A 20 -10.60 -5.84 -4.58
CA GLY A 20 -11.07 -6.29 -3.27
C GLY A 20 -10.24 -5.74 -2.10
N ILE A 21 -9.76 -4.50 -2.22
CA ILE A 21 -8.85 -3.84 -1.29
C ILE A 21 -9.56 -2.70 -0.58
N ARG A 22 -9.43 -2.65 0.74
CA ARG A 22 -9.87 -1.51 1.55
C ARG A 22 -8.71 -0.55 1.71
N ALA A 23 -8.90 0.69 1.31
CA ALA A 23 -7.91 1.72 1.53
C ALA A 23 -8.03 2.33 2.92
N LEU A 24 -6.90 2.48 3.55
CA LEU A 24 -6.74 3.14 4.82
C LEU A 24 -6.21 4.55 4.56
N SER A 25 -7.04 5.57 4.76
CA SER A 25 -6.59 6.95 4.63
C SER A 25 -6.27 7.53 6.01
N SER A 26 -5.11 8.13 6.14
CA SER A 26 -4.72 8.82 7.36
C SER A 26 -4.25 10.23 7.09
N PRO A 27 -4.28 11.10 8.03
CA PRO A 27 -3.20 12.03 8.26
C PRO A 27 -2.90 12.30 9.74
N PRO A 28 -1.95 13.16 9.99
CA PRO A 28 -0.76 12.98 10.73
C PRO A 28 -0.67 13.83 12.00
N ALA A 29 0.32 13.65 12.78
CA ALA A 29 1.35 14.58 13.23
C ALA A 29 2.23 13.94 14.30
N PRO A 30 3.56 14.14 14.24
CA PRO A 30 4.49 13.41 15.08
C PRO A 30 4.78 14.11 16.40
N CYS A 31 4.86 13.31 17.47
CA CYS A 31 5.65 13.66 18.62
C CYS A 31 7.05 13.06 18.46
N LYS A 32 8.11 13.86 18.55
CA LYS A 32 9.50 13.37 18.62
C LYS A 32 9.74 12.78 20.00
N GLY A 33 10.07 11.50 20.10
CA GLY A 33 10.38 10.86 21.38
C GLY A 33 11.18 9.56 21.23
N LYS A 34 11.94 9.21 22.29
CA LYS A 34 12.72 7.97 22.39
C LYS A 34 11.80 6.78 22.64
N SER A 35 12.26 5.57 22.29
CA SER A 35 11.49 4.30 22.39
C SER A 35 10.90 4.11 23.79
N LEU A 36 9.64 3.77 23.83
CA LEU A 36 8.88 3.42 25.03
C LEU A 36 8.53 1.93 24.95
N GLU A 37 9.14 1.13 25.78
CA GLU A 37 9.18 -0.34 25.65
C GLU A 37 7.87 -1.12 25.87
N TYR A 38 6.76 -0.49 26.22
CA TYR A 38 5.54 -1.19 26.64
C TYR A 38 4.21 -0.67 26.13
N MET A 39 4.21 0.06 25.03
CA MET A 39 2.98 0.39 24.31
C MET A 39 3.07 -0.11 22.88
N LEU A 40 1.91 -0.36 22.26
CA LEU A 40 1.83 -0.64 20.82
C LEU A 40 2.54 0.50 20.07
N LEU A 41 3.87 0.37 19.91
CA LEU A 41 4.71 1.30 19.19
C LEU A 41 4.71 0.88 17.74
N TYR A 42 4.23 1.76 16.88
CA TYR A 42 4.26 1.55 15.44
C TYR A 42 5.22 2.53 14.81
N ASN A 43 6.01 2.03 13.88
CA ASN A 43 6.90 2.86 13.12
C ASN A 43 6.13 3.88 12.29
N GLN A 44 6.55 5.13 12.31
CA GLN A 44 5.94 6.21 11.57
C GLN A 44 6.84 6.66 10.43
N PHE A 45 6.32 6.64 9.22
CA PHE A 45 7.04 7.10 8.04
C PHE A 45 6.99 8.61 7.87
N PHE A 46 8.16 9.22 7.68
CA PHE A 46 8.34 10.48 7.00
C PHE A 46 9.26 10.23 5.80
N PHE A 47 8.77 10.47 4.59
CA PHE A 47 9.52 10.39 3.35
C PHE A 47 10.47 9.18 3.31
N VAL A 48 9.92 8.01 3.15
CA VAL A 48 10.69 6.89 2.63
C VAL A 48 10.49 6.92 1.12
N LEU A 49 11.58 6.99 0.38
CA LEU A 49 11.61 6.50 -0.99
C LEU A 49 11.28 5.01 -0.87
N LEU A 50 10.01 4.65 -1.04
CA LEU A 50 9.64 3.27 -1.22
C LEU A 50 10.28 2.88 -2.55
N GLN A 51 11.29 2.04 -2.50
CA GLN A 51 11.78 1.36 -3.69
C GLN A 51 10.74 0.32 -4.08
N LEU A 52 10.61 0.10 -5.36
CA LEU A 52 9.80 -0.98 -5.91
C LEU A 52 10.19 -2.28 -5.17
N TYR A 53 9.22 -2.98 -4.57
CA TYR A 53 9.46 -4.15 -3.70
C TYR A 53 10.40 -3.92 -2.50
N GLY A 54 10.67 -2.66 -2.14
CA GLY A 54 11.60 -2.32 -1.07
C GLY A 54 11.12 -2.73 0.31
N SER A 55 12.07 -3.02 1.20
CA SER A 55 11.79 -3.26 2.61
C SER A 55 11.32 -1.96 3.29
N LEU A 56 10.33 -2.10 4.17
CA LEU A 56 9.87 -1.02 5.02
C LEU A 56 10.81 -0.91 6.22
N ASP A 57 11.47 0.23 6.39
CA ASP A 57 12.30 0.52 7.56
C ASP A 57 12.12 1.96 8.05
N THR A 58 12.16 2.16 9.35
CA THR A 58 12.16 3.47 9.98
C THR A 58 12.57 3.40 11.44
N GLN A 59 13.27 4.43 11.91
CA GLN A 59 13.59 4.62 13.31
C GLN A 59 12.59 5.53 14.06
N ARG A 60 11.44 5.82 13.45
CA ARG A 60 10.40 6.66 14.03
C ARG A 60 9.26 5.81 14.55
N TYR A 61 8.72 6.19 15.70
CA TYR A 61 7.64 5.48 16.37
C TYR A 61 6.46 6.41 16.56
N VAL A 62 5.26 5.86 16.49
CA VAL A 62 4.02 6.54 16.85
C VAL A 62 3.43 5.90 18.11
N VAL A 63 2.96 6.73 19.02
CA VAL A 63 2.21 6.27 20.18
C VAL A 63 0.74 6.15 19.78
N LEU A 64 0.19 4.93 19.85
CA LEU A 64 -1.23 4.64 19.58
C LEU A 64 -1.94 4.30 20.89
N PRO A 65 -2.57 5.27 21.59
CA PRO A 65 -3.25 5.04 22.87
C PRO A 65 -4.64 4.44 22.65
N TYR A 66 -4.71 3.36 21.89
CA TYR A 66 -5.94 2.68 21.53
C TYR A 66 -5.83 1.19 21.79
N GLU A 67 -6.91 0.58 22.22
CA GLU A 67 -7.04 -0.86 22.38
C GLU A 67 -8.16 -1.41 21.48
N ARG A 68 -8.05 -2.69 21.14
CA ARG A 68 -9.07 -3.36 20.32
C ARG A 68 -10.14 -3.97 21.23
N ASN A 69 -11.34 -3.42 21.14
CA ASN A 69 -12.51 -3.90 21.86
C ASN A 69 -13.61 -4.32 20.86
N SER A 70 -13.99 -5.59 20.88
CA SER A 70 -15.06 -6.14 20.02
C SER A 70 -14.90 -5.75 18.52
N GLY A 71 -13.68 -5.82 18.02
CA GLY A 71 -13.36 -5.48 16.60
C GLY A 71 -13.14 -4.00 16.31
N ASN A 72 -13.46 -3.10 17.24
CA ASN A 72 -13.23 -1.66 17.10
C ASN A 72 -11.99 -1.21 17.89
N MET A 73 -11.35 -0.14 17.41
CA MET A 73 -10.27 0.51 18.14
C MET A 73 -10.84 1.65 18.98
N THR A 74 -10.73 1.53 20.29
CA THR A 74 -11.22 2.52 21.27
C THR A 74 -10.06 3.20 21.96
N LEU A 75 -10.20 4.49 22.25
CA LEU A 75 -9.21 5.23 23.03
C LEU A 75 -9.14 4.63 24.43
N ILE A 76 -7.93 4.34 24.91
CA ILE A 76 -7.69 3.88 26.28
C ILE A 76 -8.08 5.05 27.21
N LYS A 77 -8.83 4.76 28.26
CA LYS A 77 -9.18 5.77 29.27
C LYS A 77 -7.94 6.32 29.95
N GLU A 78 -7.92 7.60 30.29
CA GLU A 78 -6.72 8.26 30.84
C GLU A 78 -6.23 7.57 32.13
N ASN A 79 -7.14 7.13 33.01
CA ASN A 79 -6.78 6.38 34.21
C ASN A 79 -6.13 5.04 33.86
N ASP A 80 -6.75 4.26 32.96
CA ASP A 80 -6.19 2.97 32.50
C ASP A 80 -4.83 3.15 31.83
N LEU A 81 -4.66 4.26 31.06
CA LEU A 81 -3.40 4.59 30.43
C LEU A 81 -2.31 4.90 31.47
N SER A 82 -2.66 5.62 32.53
CA SER A 82 -1.73 5.95 33.62
C SER A 82 -1.33 4.72 34.46
N GLU A 83 -2.26 3.78 34.66
CA GLU A 83 -2.03 2.59 35.45
C GLU A 83 -1.28 1.51 34.66
N LYS A 84 -1.74 1.20 33.46
CA LYS A 84 -1.20 0.11 32.64
C LYS A 84 0.09 0.50 31.90
N TYR A 85 0.24 1.80 31.55
CA TYR A 85 1.34 2.30 30.74
C TYR A 85 1.95 3.60 31.34
N PRO A 86 2.46 3.58 32.59
CA PRO A 86 2.84 4.77 33.34
C PRO A 86 3.93 5.59 32.65
N MET A 87 4.90 4.93 32.00
CA MET A 87 5.98 5.65 31.29
C MET A 87 5.46 6.39 30.05
N THR A 88 4.57 5.76 29.28
CA THR A 88 3.93 6.38 28.12
C THR A 88 3.04 7.54 28.54
N TYR A 89 2.26 7.34 29.61
CA TYR A 89 1.42 8.41 30.16
C TYR A 89 2.27 9.59 30.63
N SER A 90 3.37 9.35 31.36
CA SER A 90 4.31 10.39 31.79
C SER A 90 4.91 11.15 30.59
N TYR A 91 5.23 10.45 29.50
CA TYR A 91 5.70 11.09 28.27
C TYR A 91 4.62 11.97 27.63
N LEU A 92 3.40 11.45 27.46
CA LEU A 92 2.28 12.20 26.91
C LEU A 92 1.94 13.43 27.76
N LYS A 93 1.98 13.29 29.09
CA LYS A 93 1.73 14.37 30.04
C LYS A 93 2.71 15.55 29.87
N LYS A 94 3.99 15.26 29.58
CA LYS A 94 4.98 16.31 29.26
C LYS A 94 4.62 17.07 27.98
N CYS A 95 3.88 16.45 27.08
CA CYS A 95 3.44 17.03 25.81
C CYS A 95 2.00 17.60 25.87
N GLU A 96 1.30 17.49 26.98
CA GLU A 96 -0.14 17.78 27.11
C GLU A 96 -0.54 19.15 26.57
N THR A 97 0.19 20.20 26.95
CA THR A 97 -0.12 21.57 26.49
C THR A 97 -0.07 21.69 24.97
N ILE A 98 0.90 21.02 24.33
CA ILE A 98 1.04 21.03 22.86
C ILE A 98 -0.05 20.17 22.24
N LEU A 99 -0.35 19.02 22.82
CA LEU A 99 -1.36 18.10 22.33
C LEU A 99 -2.76 18.68 22.38
N ARG A 100 -3.11 19.39 23.45
CA ARG A 100 -4.40 20.10 23.59
C ARG A 100 -4.57 21.22 22.57
N ARG A 101 -3.51 21.97 22.28
CA ARG A 101 -3.52 23.10 21.32
C ARG A 101 -3.57 22.69 19.84
N ARG A 102 -3.46 21.41 19.52
CA ARG A 102 -3.54 20.94 18.14
C ARG A 102 -4.86 21.35 17.46
N GLU A 103 -4.78 21.65 16.18
CA GLU A 103 -5.93 22.05 15.36
C GLU A 103 -6.80 23.15 16.04
N LYS A 104 -6.14 24.20 16.54
CA LYS A 104 -6.77 25.35 17.21
C LYS A 104 -7.54 24.97 18.49
N GLY A 105 -7.06 24.02 19.26
CA GLY A 105 -7.65 23.59 20.53
C GLY A 105 -8.76 22.52 20.37
N ARG A 106 -8.96 21.95 19.20
CA ARG A 106 -9.93 20.88 18.96
C ARG A 106 -9.76 19.68 19.88
N PHE A 107 -8.55 19.44 20.38
CA PHE A 107 -8.20 18.34 21.26
C PHE A 107 -8.04 18.76 22.73
N ASP A 108 -8.53 19.95 23.09
CA ASP A 108 -8.60 20.39 24.49
C ASP A 108 -9.82 19.77 25.17
N ILE A 109 -9.80 18.45 25.30
CA ILE A 109 -10.88 17.64 25.88
C ILE A 109 -10.25 16.82 26.99
N ASP A 110 -10.79 16.91 28.21
CA ASP A 110 -10.32 16.13 29.34
C ASP A 110 -10.50 14.63 29.10
N ASN A 111 -9.52 13.85 29.50
CA ASN A 111 -9.41 12.41 29.28
C ASN A 111 -9.25 11.95 27.81
N GLU A 112 -9.26 12.88 26.82
CA GLU A 112 -9.12 12.55 25.39
C GLU A 112 -8.04 13.38 24.68
N TRP A 113 -7.35 14.30 25.35
CA TRP A 113 -6.38 15.23 24.78
C TRP A 113 -5.22 14.55 24.04
N PHE A 114 -4.93 13.29 24.33
CA PHE A 114 -3.86 12.49 23.73
C PHE A 114 -4.31 11.67 22.52
N GLN A 115 -5.59 11.75 22.14
CA GLN A 115 -6.11 10.99 20.99
C GLN A 115 -5.45 11.42 19.67
N LEU A 116 -5.49 10.53 18.66
CA LEU A 116 -5.04 10.86 17.30
C LEU A 116 -5.99 11.87 16.65
N SER A 117 -5.42 12.80 15.89
CA SER A 117 -6.22 13.80 15.15
C SER A 117 -7.02 13.16 14.00
N ARG A 118 -6.56 12.04 13.49
CA ARG A 118 -7.21 11.27 12.43
C ARG A 118 -7.26 9.81 12.83
N LYS A 119 -8.46 9.23 12.78
CA LYS A 119 -8.72 7.85 13.19
C LYS A 119 -8.98 6.90 12.00
N GLN A 120 -8.92 7.45 10.76
CA GLN A 120 -9.14 6.66 9.55
C GLN A 120 -8.08 5.55 9.45
N GLY A 121 -8.54 4.34 9.21
CA GLY A 121 -7.65 3.18 9.09
C GLY A 121 -7.11 2.63 10.41
N LEU A 122 -7.44 3.23 11.56
CA LEU A 122 -6.96 2.78 12.86
C LEU A 122 -7.36 1.32 13.15
N ALA A 123 -8.55 0.90 12.73
CA ALA A 123 -9.03 -0.48 12.88
C ALA A 123 -8.12 -1.52 12.18
N TYR A 124 -7.36 -1.11 11.19
CA TYR A 124 -6.45 -1.95 10.42
C TYR A 124 -4.97 -1.62 10.66
N ALA A 125 -4.68 -0.81 11.67
CA ALA A 125 -3.31 -0.37 11.98
C ALA A 125 -2.34 -1.55 12.14
N THR A 126 -2.83 -2.63 12.77
CA THR A 126 -2.08 -3.86 13.05
C THR A 126 -2.32 -5.00 12.06
N SER A 127 -2.99 -4.73 10.96
CA SER A 127 -3.26 -5.76 9.95
C SER A 127 -2.17 -5.78 8.89
N PRO A 128 -1.85 -6.96 8.33
CA PRO A 128 -1.07 -7.04 7.10
C PRO A 128 -1.68 -6.15 6.02
N LYS A 129 -0.84 -5.41 5.29
CA LYS A 129 -1.30 -4.44 4.30
C LYS A 129 -0.23 -4.09 3.28
N LEU A 130 -0.66 -3.67 2.10
CA LEU A 130 0.22 -2.97 1.18
C LEU A 130 0.26 -1.49 1.55
N ILE A 131 1.43 -0.88 1.43
CA ILE A 131 1.64 0.55 1.65
C ILE A 131 2.17 1.16 0.36
N ALA A 132 1.59 2.28 -0.06
CA ALA A 132 2.03 3.03 -1.23
C ALA A 132 2.02 4.54 -0.98
N PRO A 133 2.89 5.33 -1.65
CA PRO A 133 2.85 6.78 -1.58
C PRO A 133 1.59 7.34 -2.26
N ASP A 134 1.11 8.50 -1.80
CA ASP A 134 0.01 9.23 -2.47
C ASP A 134 0.39 9.68 -3.88
N ILE A 135 1.66 10.06 -4.07
CA ILE A 135 2.16 10.59 -5.35
C ILE A 135 3.39 9.78 -5.76
N SER A 136 3.36 9.22 -6.97
CA SER A 136 4.43 8.37 -7.49
C SER A 136 4.53 8.44 -9.02
N MET A 137 5.71 8.10 -9.54
CA MET A 137 5.94 7.74 -10.94
C MET A 137 6.07 6.21 -11.00
N GLY A 138 4.99 5.53 -11.38
CA GLY A 138 4.91 4.08 -11.34
C GLY A 138 4.39 3.52 -10.01
N GLY A 139 4.19 2.22 -9.96
CA GLY A 139 3.82 1.50 -8.76
C GLY A 139 4.98 1.54 -7.74
N ASN A 140 4.66 1.81 -6.50
CA ASN A 140 5.62 1.78 -5.38
C ASN A 140 4.93 1.20 -4.15
N PHE A 141 4.37 0.01 -4.33
CA PHE A 141 3.73 -0.75 -3.26
C PHE A 141 4.76 -1.62 -2.55
N SER A 142 4.74 -1.57 -1.23
CA SER A 142 5.53 -2.43 -0.35
C SER A 142 4.60 -3.20 0.60
N PHE A 143 5.00 -4.39 1.02
CA PHE A 143 4.18 -5.24 1.88
C PHE A 143 4.61 -5.15 3.34
N ASP A 144 3.69 -4.71 4.20
CA ASP A 144 3.79 -4.79 5.65
C ASP A 144 3.12 -6.09 6.12
N GLU A 145 3.86 -7.19 6.07
CA GLU A 145 3.37 -8.52 6.39
C GLU A 145 2.97 -8.64 7.87
N GLN A 146 3.73 -8.02 8.75
CA GLN A 146 3.51 -8.10 10.19
C GLN A 146 2.50 -7.06 10.72
N GLY A 147 2.10 -6.10 9.89
CA GLY A 147 1.20 -5.03 10.31
C GLY A 147 1.80 -4.08 11.33
N VAL A 148 3.12 -3.86 11.29
CA VAL A 148 3.84 -3.04 12.27
C VAL A 148 4.02 -1.59 11.85
N PHE A 149 3.76 -1.27 10.58
CA PHE A 149 3.91 0.09 10.07
C PHE A 149 2.57 0.83 10.06
N TYR A 150 2.58 2.04 10.60
CA TYR A 150 1.42 2.94 10.57
C TYR A 150 1.66 4.04 9.54
N GLN A 151 0.78 4.09 8.53
CA GLN A 151 0.89 5.04 7.44
C GLN A 151 0.44 6.44 7.87
N THR A 152 1.06 7.47 7.30
CA THR A 152 0.75 8.88 7.52
C THR A 152 0.10 9.52 6.28
N ALA A 153 -0.13 10.83 6.29
CA ALA A 153 -0.86 11.57 5.27
C ALA A 153 -0.33 11.44 3.83
N THR A 154 0.93 11.07 3.67
CA THR A 154 1.57 10.92 2.35
C THR A 154 1.61 9.48 1.85
N LEU A 155 1.06 8.55 2.64
CA LEU A 155 1.02 7.14 2.36
C LEU A 155 -0.40 6.60 2.52
N TYR A 156 -0.76 5.63 1.69
CA TYR A 156 -1.99 4.85 1.84
C TYR A 156 -1.68 3.40 2.19
N GLY A 157 -2.45 2.86 3.13
CA GLY A 157 -2.47 1.43 3.40
C GLY A 157 -3.64 0.77 2.67
N TYR A 158 -3.42 -0.41 2.13
CA TYR A 158 -4.40 -1.20 1.41
C TYR A 158 -4.51 -2.57 2.04
N VAL A 159 -5.66 -2.84 2.64
CA VAL A 159 -6.00 -4.14 3.22
C VAL A 159 -6.93 -4.86 2.28
N LYS A 160 -6.62 -6.10 1.91
CA LYS A 160 -7.51 -6.90 1.09
C LYS A 160 -8.76 -7.30 1.91
N LYS A 161 -9.88 -7.48 1.24
CA LYS A 161 -11.08 -8.01 1.87
C LYS A 161 -10.88 -9.49 2.20
N ASP A 162 -11.65 -9.99 3.15
CA ASP A 162 -11.51 -11.36 3.66
C ASP A 162 -11.82 -12.43 2.60
N ASP A 163 -12.65 -12.09 1.60
CA ASP A 163 -13.04 -12.92 0.47
C ASP A 163 -12.00 -12.94 -0.69
N VAL A 164 -10.96 -12.12 -0.61
CA VAL A 164 -9.90 -12.08 -1.63
C VAL A 164 -8.81 -13.09 -1.28
N LEU A 165 -8.72 -14.16 -2.06
CA LEU A 165 -7.78 -15.26 -1.83
C LEU A 165 -6.36 -15.02 -2.39
N VAL A 166 -6.22 -14.10 -3.35
CA VAL A 166 -4.91 -13.74 -3.93
C VAL A 166 -3.95 -13.27 -2.85
N SER A 167 -2.69 -13.71 -2.90
CA SER A 167 -1.69 -13.31 -1.90
C SER A 167 -1.33 -11.82 -2.01
N TYR A 168 -0.89 -11.21 -0.90
CA TYR A 168 -0.42 -9.82 -0.93
C TYR A 168 0.79 -9.62 -1.84
N LYS A 169 1.65 -10.62 -1.98
CA LYS A 169 2.83 -10.54 -2.84
C LYS A 169 2.45 -10.48 -4.32
N VAL A 170 1.47 -11.29 -4.74
CA VAL A 170 0.92 -11.24 -6.11
C VAL A 170 0.19 -9.91 -6.35
N LEU A 171 -0.63 -9.44 -5.40
CA LEU A 171 -1.27 -8.13 -5.52
C LEU A 171 -0.25 -6.99 -5.60
N MET A 172 0.82 -7.06 -4.82
CA MET A 172 1.91 -6.08 -4.87
C MET A 172 2.60 -6.07 -6.23
N ALA A 173 2.92 -7.24 -6.77
CA ALA A 173 3.52 -7.38 -8.09
C ALA A 173 2.64 -6.76 -9.19
N VAL A 174 1.37 -7.11 -9.21
CA VAL A 174 0.40 -6.58 -10.17
C VAL A 174 0.24 -5.07 -10.05
N LEU A 175 0.21 -4.53 -8.82
CA LEU A 175 0.09 -3.09 -8.59
C LEU A 175 1.38 -2.31 -8.88
N ASN A 176 2.52 -3.00 -8.88
CA ASN A 176 3.82 -2.45 -9.26
C ASN A 176 4.12 -2.61 -10.75
N SER A 177 3.35 -3.42 -11.48
CA SER A 177 3.58 -3.73 -12.89
C SER A 177 3.42 -2.53 -13.82
N ARG A 178 4.03 -2.64 -15.01
CA ARG A 178 3.85 -1.68 -16.10
C ARG A 178 2.40 -1.61 -16.58
N LEU A 179 1.64 -2.69 -16.47
CA LEU A 179 0.21 -2.70 -16.79
C LEU A 179 -0.59 -1.78 -15.86
N CYS A 180 -0.34 -1.87 -14.55
CA CYS A 180 -0.99 -0.96 -13.59
C CYS A 180 -0.53 0.49 -13.81
N TRP A 181 0.74 0.72 -14.13
CA TRP A 181 1.24 2.04 -14.45
C TRP A 181 0.57 2.62 -15.69
N TRP A 182 0.47 1.85 -16.77
CA TRP A 182 -0.26 2.25 -17.97
C TRP A 182 -1.73 2.58 -17.65
N PHE A 183 -2.39 1.76 -16.84
CA PHE A 183 -3.76 2.04 -16.39
C PHE A 183 -3.84 3.39 -15.65
N MET A 184 -2.92 3.66 -14.74
CA MET A 184 -2.88 4.92 -13.98
C MET A 184 -2.62 6.13 -14.89
N GLN A 185 -1.80 5.99 -15.90
CA GLN A 185 -1.55 7.05 -16.87
C GLN A 185 -2.80 7.40 -17.70
N ASN A 186 -3.69 6.44 -17.93
CA ASN A 186 -4.90 6.63 -18.73
C ASN A 186 -6.15 6.98 -17.91
N THR A 187 -6.15 6.74 -16.60
CA THR A 187 -7.34 6.92 -15.74
C THR A 187 -7.09 7.81 -14.52
N GLY A 188 -5.84 7.98 -14.13
CA GLY A 188 -5.46 8.73 -12.94
C GLY A 188 -5.38 10.23 -13.16
N THR A 189 -5.13 10.94 -12.08
CA THR A 189 -4.87 12.39 -12.11
C THR A 189 -3.38 12.65 -12.15
N VAL A 190 -2.92 13.28 -13.23
CA VAL A 190 -1.53 13.72 -13.37
C VAL A 190 -1.23 14.90 -12.44
N MET A 191 -0.05 14.88 -11.86
CA MET A 191 0.51 15.93 -11.04
C MET A 191 1.70 16.56 -11.75
N SER A 192 2.19 17.69 -11.25
CA SER A 192 3.37 18.35 -11.82
C SER A 192 4.57 17.39 -11.88
N GLY A 193 5.32 17.40 -12.99
CA GLY A 193 6.49 16.56 -13.18
C GLY A 193 6.21 15.13 -13.65
N GLY A 194 4.99 14.82 -14.12
CA GLY A 194 4.64 13.49 -14.64
C GLY A 194 4.29 12.46 -13.55
N PHE A 195 4.13 12.91 -12.30
CA PHE A 195 3.67 12.07 -11.22
C PHE A 195 2.16 11.87 -11.27
N TYR A 196 1.69 10.76 -10.70
CA TYR A 196 0.26 10.43 -10.58
C TYR A 196 -0.12 10.19 -9.11
N ARG A 197 -1.41 10.43 -8.81
CA ARG A 197 -1.94 10.16 -7.46
C ARG A 197 -2.39 8.72 -7.34
N TYR A 198 -1.77 8.00 -6.41
CA TYR A 198 -2.10 6.61 -6.06
C TYR A 198 -3.11 6.52 -4.90
N LYS A 199 -4.05 7.47 -4.83
CA LYS A 199 -5.10 7.35 -3.81
C LYS A 199 -6.15 6.29 -4.21
N PRO A 200 -6.85 5.73 -3.21
CA PRO A 200 -7.77 4.62 -3.40
C PRO A 200 -8.81 4.79 -4.50
N ALA A 201 -9.29 6.00 -4.71
CA ALA A 201 -10.29 6.28 -5.75
C ALA A 201 -9.79 5.98 -7.16
N TYR A 202 -8.47 6.06 -7.40
CA TYR A 202 -7.86 5.80 -8.70
C TYR A 202 -7.37 4.35 -8.85
N ILE A 203 -6.99 3.71 -7.73
CA ILE A 203 -6.51 2.32 -7.75
C ILE A 203 -7.67 1.31 -7.73
N LYS A 204 -8.74 1.60 -6.98
CA LYS A 204 -9.89 0.68 -6.86
C LYS A 204 -10.54 0.24 -8.18
N PRO A 205 -10.59 1.08 -9.23
CA PRO A 205 -11.12 0.66 -10.53
C PRO A 205 -10.21 -0.29 -11.30
N PHE A 206 -8.94 -0.45 -10.91
CA PHE A 206 -8.04 -1.39 -11.56
C PHE A 206 -8.54 -2.82 -11.36
N PRO A 207 -8.85 -3.56 -12.43
CA PRO A 207 -9.47 -4.88 -12.34
C PRO A 207 -8.44 -5.92 -11.91
N ILE A 208 -8.84 -6.84 -11.05
CA ILE A 208 -8.07 -8.05 -10.71
C ILE A 208 -8.81 -9.25 -11.26
N PRO A 209 -8.19 -10.09 -12.11
CA PRO A 209 -8.80 -11.31 -12.63
C PRO A 209 -9.21 -12.27 -11.52
N SER A 210 -10.40 -12.87 -11.63
CA SER A 210 -10.94 -13.77 -10.59
C SER A 210 -10.24 -15.14 -10.55
N ASP A 211 -9.67 -15.56 -11.65
CA ASP A 211 -8.94 -16.81 -11.87
C ASP A 211 -7.46 -16.74 -11.46
N MET A 212 -6.97 -15.53 -11.13
CA MET A 212 -5.61 -15.29 -10.66
C MET A 212 -5.22 -16.17 -9.45
N VAL A 213 -6.17 -16.58 -8.62
CA VAL A 213 -5.92 -17.23 -7.32
C VAL A 213 -5.18 -18.57 -7.46
N LEU A 214 -5.47 -19.32 -8.50
CA LEU A 214 -4.95 -20.69 -8.70
C LEU A 214 -4.06 -20.82 -9.94
N SER A 215 -3.71 -19.71 -10.59
CA SER A 215 -2.90 -19.76 -11.79
C SER A 215 -1.45 -20.09 -11.47
N LYS A 216 -0.79 -20.80 -12.37
CA LYS A 216 0.65 -21.09 -12.32
C LYS A 216 1.45 -19.78 -12.30
N SER A 217 1.05 -18.82 -13.13
CA SER A 217 1.66 -17.49 -13.17
C SER A 217 1.64 -16.78 -11.82
N SER A 218 0.58 -16.92 -11.02
CA SER A 218 0.55 -16.32 -9.68
C SER A 218 1.56 -16.94 -8.72
N LEU A 219 1.78 -18.25 -8.78
CA LEU A 219 2.81 -18.92 -7.98
C LEU A 219 4.23 -18.50 -8.41
N GLU A 220 4.46 -18.37 -9.71
CA GLU A 220 5.73 -17.89 -10.25
C GLU A 220 5.99 -16.44 -9.85
N ILE A 221 5.00 -15.56 -9.98
CA ILE A 221 5.07 -14.14 -9.52
C ILE A 221 5.43 -14.09 -8.03
N GLU A 222 4.77 -14.88 -7.20
CA GLU A 222 5.07 -14.88 -5.76
C GLU A 222 6.51 -15.30 -5.45
N ASN A 223 7.05 -16.27 -6.19
CA ASN A 223 8.43 -16.70 -6.05
C ASN A 223 9.42 -15.63 -6.54
N LEU A 224 9.12 -14.94 -7.64
CA LEU A 224 9.94 -13.82 -8.14
C LEU A 224 9.96 -12.67 -7.13
N VAL A 225 8.81 -12.32 -6.53
CA VAL A 225 8.75 -11.31 -5.48
C VAL A 225 9.62 -11.70 -4.29
N LYS A 226 9.54 -12.95 -3.83
CA LYS A 226 10.41 -13.45 -2.74
C LYS A 226 11.89 -13.37 -3.11
N ALA A 227 12.23 -13.65 -4.37
CA ALA A 227 13.62 -13.54 -4.86
C ALA A 227 14.09 -12.07 -4.84
N ILE A 228 13.24 -11.12 -5.25
CA ILE A 228 13.55 -9.69 -5.19
C ILE A 228 13.76 -9.25 -3.73
N GLU A 229 12.86 -9.64 -2.81
CA GLU A 229 12.96 -9.28 -1.38
C GLU A 229 14.24 -9.82 -0.72
N GLN A 230 14.77 -10.95 -1.20
CA GLN A 230 16.01 -11.56 -0.69
C GLN A 230 17.27 -10.97 -1.33
N LYS A 231 17.14 -10.32 -2.47
CA LYS A 231 18.24 -9.75 -3.21
C LYS A 231 18.67 -8.42 -2.55
N ASN A 232 19.87 -8.40 -1.98
CA ASN A 232 20.50 -7.17 -1.47
C ASN A 232 21.11 -6.30 -2.59
N GLU A 233 20.76 -6.53 -3.83
CA GLU A 233 21.28 -5.83 -5.00
C GLU A 233 20.31 -4.72 -5.44
N ASN A 234 20.87 -3.62 -5.91
CA ASN A 234 20.08 -2.47 -6.41
C ASN A 234 19.44 -2.72 -7.78
N ASP A 235 19.83 -3.79 -8.50
CA ASP A 235 19.29 -4.12 -9.82
C ASP A 235 18.42 -5.37 -9.77
N THR A 236 17.13 -5.16 -9.80
CA THR A 236 16.06 -6.17 -9.85
C THR A 236 15.35 -6.20 -11.20
N SER A 237 15.80 -5.41 -12.17
CA SER A 237 15.13 -5.16 -13.46
C SER A 237 14.80 -6.45 -14.21
N ALA A 238 15.70 -7.45 -14.21
CA ALA A 238 15.44 -8.71 -14.89
C ALA A 238 14.27 -9.49 -14.26
N LEU A 239 14.16 -9.50 -12.93
CA LEU A 239 13.05 -10.14 -12.20
C LEU A 239 11.75 -9.36 -12.37
N GLU A 240 11.81 -8.04 -12.39
CA GLU A 240 10.67 -7.17 -12.64
C GLU A 240 10.13 -7.37 -14.06
N ASN A 241 10.98 -7.48 -15.07
CA ASN A 241 10.56 -7.79 -16.44
C ASN A 241 9.88 -9.18 -16.53
N GLN A 242 10.37 -10.17 -15.77
CA GLN A 242 9.71 -11.49 -15.70
C GLN A 242 8.33 -11.38 -15.01
N ILE A 243 8.20 -10.56 -13.99
CA ILE A 243 6.91 -10.29 -13.36
C ILE A 243 5.96 -9.62 -14.37
N ASP A 244 6.40 -8.60 -15.09
CA ASP A 244 5.58 -7.93 -16.11
C ASP A 244 5.12 -8.91 -17.19
N PHE A 245 6.02 -9.79 -17.67
CA PHE A 245 5.70 -10.87 -18.61
C PHE A 245 4.54 -11.75 -18.09
N LEU A 246 4.65 -12.24 -16.86
CA LEU A 246 3.62 -13.08 -16.25
C LEU A 246 2.32 -12.30 -16.00
N VAL A 247 2.40 -11.03 -15.62
CA VAL A 247 1.22 -10.17 -15.45
C VAL A 247 0.49 -9.97 -16.78
N TYR A 248 1.20 -9.77 -17.89
CA TYR A 248 0.55 -9.64 -19.21
C TYR A 248 -0.22 -10.91 -19.56
N HIS A 249 0.35 -12.09 -19.35
CA HIS A 249 -0.34 -13.37 -19.56
C HIS A 249 -1.52 -13.53 -18.62
N LEU A 250 -1.36 -13.21 -17.35
CA LEU A 250 -2.40 -13.28 -16.33
C LEU A 250 -3.64 -12.43 -16.69
N TYR A 251 -3.43 -11.33 -17.41
CA TYR A 251 -4.49 -10.49 -17.94
C TYR A 251 -4.92 -10.89 -19.37
N GLY A 252 -4.31 -11.91 -19.94
CA GLY A 252 -4.61 -12.45 -21.27
C GLY A 252 -4.39 -11.42 -22.37
N LEU A 253 -3.39 -10.58 -22.26
CA LEU A 253 -3.01 -9.62 -23.30
C LEU A 253 -2.44 -10.36 -24.51
N THR A 254 -2.71 -9.88 -25.69
CA THR A 254 -1.96 -10.24 -26.90
C THR A 254 -0.65 -9.46 -26.92
N TYR A 255 0.35 -9.94 -27.68
CA TYR A 255 1.62 -9.21 -27.80
C TYR A 255 1.45 -7.78 -28.36
N ASP A 256 0.51 -7.55 -29.27
CA ASP A 256 0.21 -6.21 -29.78
C ASP A 256 -0.36 -5.30 -28.68
N GLU A 257 -1.11 -5.85 -27.73
CA GLU A 257 -1.59 -5.10 -26.56
C GLU A 257 -0.48 -4.87 -25.54
N VAL A 258 0.50 -5.79 -25.41
CA VAL A 258 1.71 -5.56 -24.62
C VAL A 258 2.50 -4.37 -25.17
N LEU A 259 2.67 -4.26 -26.48
CA LEU A 259 3.35 -3.11 -27.08
C LEU A 259 2.61 -1.78 -26.88
N ILE A 260 1.30 -1.79 -26.62
CA ILE A 260 0.54 -0.58 -26.24
C ILE A 260 0.82 -0.20 -24.78
N VAL A 261 0.93 -1.21 -23.90
CA VAL A 261 1.18 -1.02 -22.46
C VAL A 261 2.65 -0.65 -22.20
N ASP A 262 3.55 -1.33 -22.89
CA ASP A 262 4.99 -1.24 -22.73
C ASP A 262 5.69 -1.26 -24.11
N PRO A 263 5.77 -0.11 -24.80
CA PRO A 263 6.36 -0.03 -26.12
C PRO A 263 7.86 -0.40 -26.18
N GLU A 264 8.55 -0.32 -25.03
CA GLU A 264 9.98 -0.61 -24.90
C GLU A 264 10.22 -1.98 -24.21
N THR A 265 9.22 -2.86 -24.20
CA THR A 265 9.35 -4.17 -23.58
C THR A 265 10.54 -4.94 -24.14
N PRO A 266 11.40 -5.54 -23.28
CA PRO A 266 12.49 -6.37 -23.75
C PRO A 266 12.03 -7.77 -24.24
N ILE A 267 10.76 -8.08 -24.10
CA ILE A 267 10.15 -9.39 -24.41
C ILE A 267 9.95 -9.46 -25.92
N SER A 268 10.47 -10.52 -26.56
CA SER A 268 10.22 -10.76 -27.98
C SER A 268 8.82 -11.37 -28.21
N ARG A 269 8.28 -11.20 -29.43
CA ARG A 269 6.97 -11.80 -29.80
C ARG A 269 7.03 -13.32 -29.72
N GLU A 270 8.11 -13.92 -30.20
CA GLU A 270 8.31 -15.37 -30.20
C GLU A 270 8.32 -15.94 -28.79
N GLU A 271 9.01 -15.26 -27.86
CA GLU A 271 9.04 -15.63 -26.45
C GLU A 271 7.67 -15.50 -25.80
N TYR A 272 6.97 -14.40 -26.06
CA TYR A 272 5.66 -14.14 -25.50
C TYR A 272 4.61 -15.17 -25.99
N GLU A 273 4.54 -15.42 -27.31
CA GLU A 273 3.54 -16.32 -27.89
C GLU A 273 3.86 -17.81 -27.64
N ALA A 274 5.10 -18.16 -27.29
CA ALA A 274 5.49 -19.53 -26.94
C ALA A 274 5.06 -19.91 -25.51
N TYR A 275 4.79 -18.96 -24.62
CA TYR A 275 4.37 -19.22 -23.25
C TYR A 275 2.95 -19.81 -23.23
N LYS A 276 2.78 -20.92 -22.53
CA LYS A 276 1.47 -21.54 -22.29
C LYS A 276 1.21 -21.56 -20.78
N GLU A 277 0.13 -20.96 -20.39
CA GLU A 277 -0.45 -21.13 -19.07
C GLU A 277 -1.16 -22.51 -19.07
N GLU A 278 -0.52 -23.53 -18.47
CA GLU A 278 -1.11 -24.86 -18.30
C GLU A 278 -1.95 -24.94 -17.03
#